data_0269bc2b048232d79dcb026907f0f210
#
_entry.id   0269bc2b048232d79dcb026907f0f210
#
_cell.length_a   1.000
_cell.length_b   1.000
_cell.length_c   1.000
_cell.angle_alpha   90.00
_cell.angle_beta   90.00
_cell.angle_gamma   90.00
#
_symmetry.space_group_name_H-M   'P 1'
#
loop_
_entity.id
_entity.type
_entity.pdbx_description
1 polymer ?
#
loop_
_entity_poly.entity_id
_entity_poly.type
_entity_poly.pdbx_seq_one_letter_code
_entity_poly.pdbx_strand_id
1 'polypeptide(L)'
;MRGRILALACACLWVTVASAAPLPPGARLLGLAVIRNGSRTVIRLRLDRRVGHDLFTLARPDRLVLDLHRTVSALAALPQAAGLVRAVRLGRQGSSLRLVFDLRRAVLPRSFYGAPGPHGDRVLVLVLRPLRKSGAEPSAVIVDRRLRRGLKPIVVCIDPGHGGIDSGAIGPNGLEEKVVTLAIGLRVRRDLETVPGVRVVMTRTGNYYVSLRQRRRICQRAHGQLYVSIHANSFPDRAISGAMVFALSRHGATSTLARWEARSENDQAARAHEEVYSVNLRHRSPGLRRVLLHLAQTATIHESLRLGRAIIHTLGALVPLHDETVQQADFAVLRTPDIPSVLIETAFITNPVQARELAEPWFRHRIARGIAEGILHDLRENRRTRLALSVAQARRGASRVVVEPGDTLGGIAQRYGISVRRLRLLNHLNSSLIVPGEVLIVPGARGR
;
A
#
# COMPACT_ATOMS: atom_id res chain seq x y z
N MET A 1 0.92 -66.20 -63.09
CA MET A 1 0.55 -65.69 -61.79
C MET A 1 1.45 -64.50 -61.51
N ARG A 2 0.88 -63.29 -61.52
CA ARG A 2 1.63 -61.99 -61.46
C ARG A 2 1.52 -61.42 -60.09
N GLY A 3 2.65 -61.37 -59.33
CA GLY A 3 2.76 -60.73 -58.04
C GLY A 3 3.04 -59.22 -58.20
N ARG A 4 2.17 -58.37 -57.65
CA ARG A 4 2.36 -56.94 -57.61
C ARG A 4 3.17 -56.57 -56.37
N ILE A 5 4.32 -55.96 -56.57
CA ILE A 5 5.14 -55.32 -55.49
C ILE A 5 4.60 -53.93 -55.27
N LEU A 6 4.15 -53.68 -53.99
CA LEU A 6 3.74 -52.38 -53.55
C LEU A 6 4.99 -51.67 -52.99
N ALA A 7 5.39 -50.53 -53.65
CA ALA A 7 6.45 -49.70 -53.16
C ALA A 7 5.87 -48.73 -52.16
N LEU A 8 6.32 -48.76 -50.87
CA LEU A 8 6.04 -47.77 -49.82
C LEU A 8 6.98 -46.57 -50.04
N ALA A 9 6.41 -45.42 -50.41
CA ALA A 9 7.16 -44.16 -50.42
C ALA A 9 7.24 -43.57 -49.00
N CYS A 10 8.44 -43.55 -48.46
CA CYS A 10 8.75 -42.89 -47.17
C CYS A 10 8.88 -41.38 -47.39
N ALA A 11 7.86 -40.60 -46.98
CA ALA A 11 7.93 -39.16 -47.02
C ALA A 11 8.70 -38.66 -45.81
N CYS A 12 9.96 -38.25 -45.99
CA CYS A 12 10.74 -37.54 -44.98
C CYS A 12 10.18 -36.13 -44.79
N LEU A 13 9.44 -35.92 -43.67
CA LEU A 13 9.11 -34.58 -43.22
C LEU A 13 10.39 -33.89 -42.69
N TRP A 14 10.88 -32.90 -43.43
CA TRP A 14 11.89 -32.00 -42.94
C TRP A 14 11.21 -31.00 -41.98
N VAL A 15 11.43 -31.22 -40.67
CA VAL A 15 11.09 -30.21 -39.65
C VAL A 15 12.13 -29.09 -39.75
N THR A 16 11.77 -27.98 -40.36
CA THR A 16 12.57 -26.75 -40.32
C THR A 16 12.51 -26.23 -38.92
N VAL A 17 13.59 -26.41 -38.16
CA VAL A 17 13.81 -25.71 -36.87
C VAL A 17 13.96 -24.26 -37.22
N ALA A 18 12.92 -23.46 -36.94
CA ALA A 18 12.99 -22.03 -37.03
C ALA A 18 14.08 -21.55 -36.05
N SER A 19 15.21 -21.04 -36.61
CA SER A 19 16.26 -20.42 -35.84
C SER A 19 15.68 -19.23 -35.13
N ALA A 20 15.54 -19.32 -33.81
CA ALA A 20 15.12 -18.19 -32.99
C ALA A 20 16.09 -17.04 -33.20
N ALA A 21 15.60 -15.89 -33.67
CA ALA A 21 16.39 -14.69 -33.83
C ALA A 21 17.14 -14.40 -32.50
N PRO A 22 18.40 -14.01 -32.53
CA PRO A 22 19.15 -13.72 -31.32
C PRO A 22 18.43 -12.61 -30.55
N LEU A 23 18.12 -12.89 -29.29
CA LEU A 23 17.50 -11.89 -28.39
C LEU A 23 18.38 -10.62 -28.39
N PRO A 24 17.77 -9.42 -28.45
CA PRO A 24 18.55 -8.19 -28.45
C PRO A 24 19.52 -8.18 -27.26
N PRO A 25 20.75 -7.65 -27.45
CA PRO A 25 21.77 -7.68 -26.41
C PRO A 25 21.24 -7.09 -25.10
N GLY A 26 21.43 -7.83 -24.00
CA GLY A 26 20.96 -7.43 -22.68
C GLY A 26 21.54 -6.07 -22.27
N ALA A 27 20.82 -5.34 -21.42
CA ALA A 27 21.31 -4.09 -20.86
C ALA A 27 22.59 -4.33 -20.01
N ARG A 28 23.40 -3.31 -19.80
CA ARG A 28 24.65 -3.40 -19.07
C ARG A 28 24.63 -2.54 -17.80
N LEU A 29 24.96 -3.12 -16.67
CA LEU A 29 25.23 -2.40 -15.43
C LEU A 29 26.68 -1.87 -15.48
N LEU A 30 26.82 -0.55 -15.66
CA LEU A 30 28.10 0.14 -15.89
C LEU A 30 28.78 0.64 -14.61
N GLY A 31 28.00 0.84 -13.55
CA GLY A 31 28.51 1.36 -12.30
C GLY A 31 27.56 1.09 -11.14
N LEU A 32 28.12 0.92 -9.96
CA LEU A 32 27.40 0.70 -8.70
C LEU A 32 28.11 1.45 -7.58
N ALA A 33 27.37 2.29 -6.86
CA ALA A 33 27.88 3.02 -5.71
C ALA A 33 26.91 2.90 -4.53
N VAL A 34 27.48 2.71 -3.32
CA VAL A 34 26.74 2.70 -2.06
C VAL A 34 27.22 3.89 -1.23
N ILE A 35 26.32 4.81 -0.93
CA ILE A 35 26.65 6.11 -0.31
C ILE A 35 25.85 6.25 0.99
N ARG A 36 26.52 6.54 2.08
CA ARG A 36 25.89 6.95 3.33
C ARG A 36 25.48 8.42 3.24
N ASN A 37 24.21 8.71 3.51
CA ASN A 37 23.70 10.07 3.57
C ASN A 37 22.92 10.27 4.88
N GLY A 38 23.61 10.71 5.92
CA GLY A 38 23.07 10.79 7.27
C GLY A 38 22.57 9.43 7.78
N SER A 39 21.28 9.34 8.13
CA SER A 39 20.63 8.10 8.56
C SER A 39 20.15 7.21 7.39
N ARG A 40 20.29 7.67 6.16
CA ARG A 40 19.88 6.96 4.94
C ARG A 40 21.08 6.37 4.24
N THR A 41 20.83 5.36 3.42
CA THR A 41 21.83 4.84 2.45
C THR A 41 21.25 4.97 1.06
N VAL A 42 22.01 5.52 0.16
CA VAL A 42 21.64 5.69 -1.25
C VAL A 42 22.52 4.75 -2.07
N ILE A 43 21.89 3.92 -2.89
CA ILE A 43 22.56 3.05 -3.85
C ILE A 43 22.26 3.63 -5.23
N ARG A 44 23.31 3.89 -6.02
CA ARG A 44 23.21 4.38 -7.39
C ARG A 44 23.73 3.32 -8.35
N LEU A 45 22.89 2.95 -9.31
CA LEU A 45 23.25 2.01 -10.38
C LEU A 45 23.23 2.77 -11.71
N ARG A 46 24.37 2.78 -12.41
CA ARG A 46 24.47 3.31 -13.76
C ARG A 46 24.22 2.18 -14.75
N LEU A 47 23.29 2.39 -15.67
CA LEU A 47 22.87 1.44 -16.68
C LEU A 47 22.96 2.09 -18.05
N ASP A 48 23.33 1.34 -19.10
CA ASP A 48 23.37 1.85 -20.46
C ASP A 48 21.98 2.25 -21.00
N ARG A 49 20.92 1.65 -20.44
CA ARG A 49 19.52 1.94 -20.77
C ARG A 49 18.60 1.69 -19.57
N ARG A 50 17.33 2.13 -19.67
CA ARG A 50 16.31 1.75 -18.67
C ARG A 50 16.02 0.26 -18.76
N VAL A 51 15.88 -0.38 -17.59
CA VAL A 51 15.53 -1.80 -17.45
C VAL A 51 14.38 -1.96 -16.46
N GLY A 52 13.53 -2.96 -16.68
CA GLY A 52 12.62 -3.45 -15.64
C GLY A 52 13.41 -4.03 -14.48
N HIS A 53 12.91 -3.86 -13.26
CA HIS A 53 13.58 -4.40 -12.08
C HIS A 53 12.58 -4.77 -10.99
N ASP A 54 12.93 -5.80 -10.22
CA ASP A 54 12.24 -6.20 -9.01
C ASP A 54 13.11 -5.88 -7.79
N LEU A 55 12.46 -5.30 -6.77
CA LEU A 55 13.12 -4.90 -5.54
C LEU A 55 12.35 -5.43 -4.34
N PHE A 56 12.99 -6.27 -3.52
CA PHE A 56 12.36 -6.86 -2.35
C PHE A 56 13.35 -7.07 -1.20
N THR A 57 12.82 -7.23 0.02
CA THR A 57 13.63 -7.48 1.21
C THR A 57 13.40 -8.89 1.73
N LEU A 58 14.47 -9.51 2.23
CA LEU A 58 14.44 -10.79 2.95
C LEU A 58 14.86 -10.55 4.39
N ALA A 59 14.24 -11.30 5.31
CA ALA A 59 14.59 -11.29 6.73
C ALA A 59 15.38 -12.55 7.12
N ARG A 60 16.19 -12.45 8.17
CA ARG A 60 16.96 -13.54 8.79
C ARG A 60 17.94 -14.25 7.83
N PRO A 61 19.06 -13.60 7.47
CA PRO A 61 19.46 -12.24 7.82
C PRO A 61 18.76 -11.18 6.94
N ASP A 62 18.75 -9.92 7.40
CA ASP A 62 18.18 -8.82 6.63
C ASP A 62 18.97 -8.58 5.34
N ARG A 63 18.27 -8.65 4.21
CA ARG A 63 18.83 -8.47 2.87
C ARG A 63 17.90 -7.64 2.00
N LEU A 64 18.45 -6.86 1.10
CA LEU A 64 17.73 -6.25 -0.02
C LEU A 64 18.17 -6.96 -1.30
N VAL A 65 17.23 -7.40 -2.09
CA VAL A 65 17.47 -8.05 -3.38
C VAL A 65 16.95 -7.14 -4.49
N LEU A 66 17.76 -6.94 -5.52
CA LEU A 66 17.42 -6.22 -6.74
C LEU A 66 17.71 -7.12 -7.93
N ASP A 67 16.68 -7.45 -8.69
CA ASP A 67 16.80 -8.17 -9.96
C ASP A 67 16.63 -7.17 -11.13
N LEU A 68 17.65 -7.05 -11.95
CA LEU A 68 17.64 -6.22 -13.17
C LEU A 68 17.35 -7.13 -14.36
N HIS A 69 16.22 -6.94 -15.03
CA HIS A 69 15.78 -7.82 -16.11
C HIS A 69 16.70 -7.71 -17.33
N ARG A 70 17.02 -8.85 -17.97
CA ARG A 70 17.86 -8.95 -19.18
C ARG A 70 19.10 -8.06 -19.11
N THR A 71 19.79 -8.08 -17.96
CA THR A 71 20.95 -7.21 -17.71
C THR A 71 22.17 -8.08 -17.43
N VAL A 72 23.34 -7.63 -17.88
CA VAL A 72 24.64 -8.21 -17.56
C VAL A 72 25.49 -7.21 -16.78
N SER A 73 26.43 -7.70 -15.98
CA SER A 73 27.36 -6.84 -15.27
C SER A 73 28.52 -6.44 -16.16
N ALA A 74 28.86 -5.17 -16.15
CA ALA A 74 30.09 -4.62 -16.67
C ALA A 74 30.88 -3.89 -15.58
N LEU A 75 30.68 -4.27 -14.32
CA LEU A 75 31.40 -3.72 -13.17
C LEU A 75 32.81 -4.30 -13.10
N ALA A 76 33.79 -3.43 -12.94
CA ALA A 76 35.19 -3.84 -12.68
C ALA A 76 35.35 -4.38 -11.24
N ALA A 77 34.59 -3.83 -10.28
CA ALA A 77 34.61 -4.26 -8.89
C ALA A 77 33.27 -3.96 -8.21
N LEU A 78 32.99 -4.66 -7.11
CA LEU A 78 31.85 -4.35 -6.25
C LEU A 78 32.18 -3.17 -5.32
N PRO A 79 31.18 -2.32 -4.98
CA PRO A 79 31.39 -1.19 -4.10
C PRO A 79 31.70 -1.64 -2.68
N GLN A 80 32.44 -0.81 -1.94
CA GLN A 80 32.61 -1.01 -0.52
C GLN A 80 31.31 -0.84 0.25
N ALA A 81 31.20 -1.55 1.38
CA ALA A 81 30.09 -1.44 2.31
C ALA A 81 29.98 -0.01 2.88
N ALA A 82 28.78 0.55 2.90
CA ALA A 82 28.51 1.85 3.49
C ALA A 82 27.12 1.94 4.13
N GLY A 83 27.01 2.71 5.19
CA GLY A 83 25.74 2.99 5.87
C GLY A 83 25.02 1.73 6.34
N LEU A 84 23.82 1.47 5.82
CA LEU A 84 22.98 0.31 6.16
C LEU A 84 23.36 -0.97 5.42
N VAL A 85 24.21 -0.89 4.39
CA VAL A 85 24.71 -2.04 3.62
C VAL A 85 25.99 -2.55 4.26
N ARG A 86 26.03 -3.85 4.55
CA ARG A 86 27.20 -4.56 5.12
C ARG A 86 28.05 -5.22 4.03
N ALA A 87 27.38 -5.75 3.00
CA ALA A 87 28.07 -6.39 1.87
C ALA A 87 27.17 -6.32 0.63
N VAL A 88 27.79 -6.40 -0.55
CA VAL A 88 27.10 -6.49 -1.83
C VAL A 88 27.55 -7.78 -2.52
N ARG A 89 26.60 -8.55 -3.02
CA ARG A 89 26.85 -9.76 -3.80
C ARG A 89 26.15 -9.66 -5.14
N LEU A 90 26.77 -10.23 -6.15
CA LEU A 90 26.27 -10.29 -7.52
C LEU A 90 26.05 -11.74 -7.91
N GLY A 91 24.99 -11.99 -8.66
CA GLY A 91 24.65 -13.32 -9.18
C GLY A 91 23.70 -13.22 -10.35
N ARG A 92 23.20 -14.36 -10.83
CA ARG A 92 22.19 -14.44 -11.88
C ARG A 92 20.94 -15.14 -11.37
N GLN A 93 19.79 -14.71 -11.86
CA GLN A 93 18.51 -15.35 -11.66
C GLN A 93 17.82 -15.45 -13.03
N GLY A 94 17.95 -16.62 -13.67
CA GLY A 94 17.53 -16.77 -15.06
C GLY A 94 18.23 -15.76 -15.98
N SER A 95 17.46 -14.95 -16.71
CA SER A 95 17.97 -13.88 -17.58
C SER A 95 18.30 -12.58 -16.82
N SER A 96 17.95 -12.48 -15.54
CA SER A 96 18.15 -11.26 -14.72
C SER A 96 19.48 -11.25 -14.00
N LEU A 97 20.08 -10.07 -13.89
CA LEU A 97 21.22 -9.81 -13.01
C LEU A 97 20.71 -9.54 -11.60
N ARG A 98 21.08 -10.38 -10.63
CA ARG A 98 20.68 -10.26 -9.24
C ARG A 98 21.75 -9.59 -8.41
N LEU A 99 21.39 -8.50 -7.73
CA LEU A 99 22.20 -7.85 -6.71
C LEU A 99 21.59 -8.13 -5.34
N VAL A 100 22.39 -8.61 -4.40
CA VAL A 100 21.99 -8.84 -3.02
C VAL A 100 22.82 -7.91 -2.13
N PHE A 101 22.13 -7.05 -1.40
CA PHE A 101 22.73 -6.16 -0.40
C PHE A 101 22.43 -6.73 0.98
N ASP A 102 23.45 -7.26 1.65
CA ASP A 102 23.35 -7.69 3.04
C ASP A 102 23.24 -6.45 3.93
N LEU A 103 22.25 -6.42 4.82
CA LEU A 103 21.90 -5.24 5.58
C LEU A 103 22.32 -5.38 7.05
N ARG A 104 22.67 -4.26 7.68
CA ARG A 104 22.94 -4.18 9.13
C ARG A 104 21.65 -4.22 9.97
N ARG A 105 20.51 -3.90 9.36
CA ARG A 105 19.16 -3.94 9.95
C ARG A 105 18.12 -3.87 8.85
N ALA A 106 16.87 -4.22 9.17
CA ALA A 106 15.75 -4.09 8.27
C ALA A 106 15.58 -2.65 7.77
N VAL A 107 15.21 -2.49 6.48
CA VAL A 107 15.07 -1.20 5.80
C VAL A 107 13.73 -1.09 5.07
N LEU A 108 13.33 0.17 4.81
CA LEU A 108 12.30 0.53 3.85
C LEU A 108 12.99 1.03 2.57
N PRO A 109 13.03 0.23 1.49
CA PRO A 109 13.64 0.65 0.24
C PRO A 109 12.66 1.48 -0.60
N ARG A 110 13.20 2.41 -1.40
CA ARG A 110 12.50 3.09 -2.50
C ARG A 110 13.42 3.09 -3.71
N SER A 111 12.87 2.84 -4.91
CA SER A 111 13.59 2.93 -6.17
C SER A 111 12.96 3.96 -7.11
N PHE A 112 13.77 4.65 -7.88
CA PHE A 112 13.35 5.54 -8.96
C PHE A 112 14.51 5.79 -9.92
N TYR A 113 14.20 6.14 -11.16
CA TYR A 113 15.19 6.62 -12.11
C TYR A 113 15.43 8.11 -11.90
N GLY A 114 16.70 8.47 -11.64
CA GLY A 114 17.16 9.86 -11.58
C GLY A 114 17.36 10.50 -12.96
N ALA A 115 17.91 11.72 -12.96
CA ALA A 115 18.34 12.37 -14.19
C ALA A 115 19.37 11.49 -14.94
N PRO A 116 19.40 11.53 -16.30
CA PRO A 116 20.43 10.85 -17.07
C PRO A 116 21.84 11.32 -16.65
N GLY A 117 22.79 10.40 -16.70
CA GLY A 117 24.21 10.74 -16.51
C GLY A 117 24.80 11.49 -17.69
N PRO A 118 26.04 12.01 -17.56
CA PRO A 118 26.71 12.83 -18.58
C PRO A 118 26.86 12.16 -19.96
N HIS A 119 26.88 10.84 -19.99
CA HIS A 119 27.01 10.03 -21.21
C HIS A 119 25.70 9.39 -21.67
N GLY A 120 24.54 9.91 -21.22
CA GLY A 120 23.23 9.38 -21.57
C GLY A 120 22.81 8.13 -20.76
N ASP A 121 23.67 7.64 -19.86
CA ASP A 121 23.38 6.50 -18.98
C ASP A 121 22.14 6.78 -18.11
N ARG A 122 21.45 5.72 -17.75
CA ARG A 122 20.31 5.77 -16.85
C ARG A 122 20.73 5.44 -15.43
N VAL A 123 20.38 6.30 -14.51
CA VAL A 123 20.73 6.13 -13.10
C VAL A 123 19.53 5.62 -12.32
N LEU A 124 19.54 4.35 -11.95
CA LEU A 124 18.57 3.79 -10.99
C LEU A 124 19.08 4.09 -9.57
N VAL A 125 18.25 4.75 -8.79
CA VAL A 125 18.55 5.16 -7.41
C VAL A 125 17.70 4.38 -6.44
N LEU A 126 18.34 3.70 -5.48
CA LEU A 126 17.65 3.10 -4.34
C LEU A 126 17.95 3.93 -3.09
N VAL A 127 16.92 4.29 -2.36
CA VAL A 127 17.05 4.98 -1.08
C VAL A 127 16.58 4.06 0.04
N LEU A 128 17.49 3.70 0.93
CA LEU A 128 17.24 2.84 2.07
C LEU A 128 17.05 3.69 3.32
N ARG A 129 15.95 3.51 4.01
CA ARG A 129 15.70 4.08 5.33
C ARG A 129 15.65 2.94 6.35
N PRO A 130 16.28 3.06 7.52
CA PRO A 130 16.21 2.02 8.53
C PRO A 130 14.76 1.87 9.01
N LEU A 131 14.28 0.62 9.14
CA LEU A 131 13.10 0.34 9.94
C LEU A 131 13.47 0.63 11.40
N ARG A 132 12.93 1.69 11.96
CA ARG A 132 13.14 1.98 13.39
C ARG A 132 12.36 0.96 14.23
N LYS A 133 13.03 0.26 15.13
CA LYS A 133 12.36 -0.33 16.29
C LYS A 133 11.70 0.82 17.03
N SER A 134 10.42 0.71 17.31
CA SER A 134 9.64 1.68 18.06
C SER A 134 10.40 2.12 19.32
N GLY A 135 10.81 3.37 19.39
CA GLY A 135 11.53 3.88 20.56
C GLY A 135 12.17 5.26 20.41
N ALA A 136 12.19 5.88 19.24
CA ALA A 136 12.66 7.27 19.13
C ALA A 136 12.05 7.97 17.90
N GLU A 137 11.43 9.11 18.11
CA GLU A 137 10.83 9.97 17.08
C GLU A 137 11.90 10.65 16.19
N PRO A 138 11.60 10.90 14.89
CA PRO A 138 12.47 11.72 14.05
C PRO A 138 12.38 13.17 14.47
N SER A 139 13.53 13.86 14.61
CA SER A 139 13.60 15.30 14.74
C SER A 139 12.81 15.97 13.62
N ALA A 140 11.67 16.48 13.96
CA ALA A 140 10.85 17.34 13.14
C ALA A 140 11.34 18.78 13.30
N VAL A 141 11.16 19.57 12.26
CA VAL A 141 11.02 21.02 12.35
C VAL A 141 10.34 21.37 13.67
N ILE A 142 10.94 22.29 14.42
CA ILE A 142 10.43 22.79 15.70
C ILE A 142 9.05 23.42 15.44
N VAL A 143 8.02 22.60 15.46
CA VAL A 143 6.66 23.02 15.74
C VAL A 143 6.44 22.70 17.20
N ASP A 144 6.17 23.74 17.95
CA ASP A 144 6.03 23.78 19.41
C ASP A 144 5.48 22.49 20.01
N ARG A 145 6.27 21.83 20.85
CA ARG A 145 5.93 20.55 21.52
C ARG A 145 4.63 20.63 22.34
N ARG A 146 4.17 21.81 22.73
CA ARG A 146 2.93 22.04 23.49
C ARG A 146 1.68 21.85 22.63
N LEU A 147 1.77 21.95 21.29
CA LEU A 147 0.67 21.72 20.36
C LEU A 147 0.45 20.22 20.02
N ARG A 148 1.34 19.31 20.44
CA ARG A 148 1.28 17.86 20.12
C ARG A 148 0.45 17.01 21.10
N ARG A 149 -0.04 17.53 22.20
CA ARG A 149 -0.96 16.81 23.10
C ARG A 149 -2.42 16.81 22.62
N GLY A 150 -2.64 16.88 21.32
CA GLY A 150 -3.96 16.86 20.70
C GLY A 150 -4.38 15.49 20.21
N LEU A 151 -5.62 15.41 19.77
CA LEU A 151 -6.22 14.21 19.20
C LEU A 151 -5.26 13.50 18.23
N LYS A 152 -5.02 12.22 18.46
CA LYS A 152 -4.19 11.41 17.57
C LYS A 152 -4.80 11.44 16.16
N PRO A 153 -3.98 11.54 15.10
CA PRO A 153 -4.48 11.51 13.74
C PRO A 153 -5.18 10.16 13.49
N ILE A 154 -6.21 10.18 12.66
CA ILE A 154 -6.84 8.97 12.15
C ILE A 154 -5.88 8.33 11.17
N VAL A 155 -5.49 7.10 11.43
CA VAL A 155 -4.54 6.35 10.61
C VAL A 155 -5.31 5.43 9.68
N VAL A 156 -5.20 5.67 8.38
CA VAL A 156 -5.73 4.81 7.32
C VAL A 156 -4.57 4.04 6.69
N CYS A 157 -4.66 2.73 6.70
CA CYS A 157 -3.68 1.86 6.03
C CYS A 157 -4.15 1.58 4.61
N ILE A 158 -3.31 1.90 3.63
CA ILE A 158 -3.52 1.56 2.22
C ILE A 158 -2.53 0.47 1.85
N ASP A 159 -3.06 -0.62 1.34
CA ASP A 159 -2.32 -1.80 0.99
C ASP A 159 -2.41 -2.09 -0.52
N PRO A 160 -1.50 -1.58 -1.33
CA PRO A 160 -1.42 -2.00 -2.73
C PRO A 160 -1.04 -3.48 -2.81
N GLY A 161 -1.93 -4.33 -3.35
CA GLY A 161 -1.69 -5.76 -3.51
C GLY A 161 -0.41 -6.08 -4.29
N HIS A 162 0.14 -7.28 -4.11
CA HIS A 162 1.32 -7.80 -4.81
C HIS A 162 2.57 -6.93 -4.68
N GLY A 163 3.54 -7.09 -5.58
CA GLY A 163 4.77 -6.27 -5.65
C GLY A 163 6.05 -7.10 -5.70
N GLY A 164 7.08 -6.54 -6.31
CA GLY A 164 8.37 -7.22 -6.48
C GLY A 164 8.26 -8.45 -7.36
N ILE A 165 8.60 -9.61 -6.80
CA ILE A 165 8.53 -10.92 -7.49
C ILE A 165 7.10 -11.41 -7.74
N ASP A 166 6.13 -10.89 -6.99
CA ASP A 166 4.72 -11.18 -7.15
C ASP A 166 4.10 -10.13 -8.08
N SER A 167 3.85 -10.53 -9.33
CA SER A 167 3.23 -9.65 -10.33
C SER A 167 1.74 -9.39 -10.07
N GLY A 168 1.08 -10.30 -9.31
CA GLY A 168 -0.36 -10.46 -9.36
C GLY A 168 -0.80 -10.96 -10.74
N ALA A 169 -2.04 -10.73 -11.08
CA ALA A 169 -2.57 -11.06 -12.39
C ALA A 169 -1.93 -10.20 -13.49
N ILE A 170 -1.90 -10.75 -14.72
CA ILE A 170 -1.35 -10.08 -15.89
C ILE A 170 -2.45 -9.96 -16.94
N GLY A 171 -2.76 -8.74 -17.33
CA GLY A 171 -3.73 -8.44 -18.36
C GLY A 171 -3.26 -8.87 -19.76
N PRO A 172 -4.18 -8.98 -20.74
CA PRO A 172 -3.85 -9.38 -22.11
C PRO A 172 -2.92 -8.39 -22.82
N ASN A 173 -2.81 -7.18 -22.34
CA ASN A 173 -1.89 -6.12 -22.79
C ASN A 173 -0.53 -6.14 -22.06
N GLY A 174 -0.24 -7.17 -21.25
CA GLY A 174 0.98 -7.30 -20.46
C GLY A 174 1.03 -6.41 -19.20
N LEU A 175 -0.08 -5.74 -18.86
CA LEU A 175 -0.16 -4.92 -17.65
C LEU A 175 -0.18 -5.80 -16.41
N GLU A 176 0.78 -5.61 -15.51
CA GLU A 176 0.87 -6.34 -14.24
C GLU A 176 0.02 -5.65 -13.17
N GLU A 177 -0.74 -6.42 -12.41
CA GLU A 177 -1.59 -5.94 -11.31
C GLU A 177 -0.81 -5.12 -10.29
N LYS A 178 0.39 -5.55 -9.90
CA LYS A 178 1.25 -4.83 -8.94
C LYS A 178 1.53 -3.37 -9.34
N VAL A 179 1.51 -3.06 -10.65
CA VAL A 179 1.72 -1.70 -11.17
C VAL A 179 0.47 -0.86 -10.99
N VAL A 180 -0.68 -1.43 -11.30
CA VAL A 180 -2.00 -0.80 -11.17
C VAL A 180 -2.31 -0.48 -9.72
N THR A 181 -2.19 -1.48 -8.85
CA THR A 181 -2.52 -1.35 -7.42
C THR A 181 -1.63 -0.33 -6.71
N LEU A 182 -0.33 -0.27 -7.05
CA LEU A 182 0.58 0.74 -6.54
C LEU A 182 0.19 2.15 -7.00
N ALA A 183 -0.13 2.31 -8.30
CA ALA A 183 -0.50 3.61 -8.87
C ALA A 183 -1.78 4.16 -8.21
N ILE A 184 -2.81 3.31 -8.06
CA ILE A 184 -4.06 3.67 -7.39
C ILE A 184 -3.81 3.98 -5.91
N GLY A 185 -3.09 3.12 -5.19
CA GLY A 185 -2.80 3.31 -3.77
C GLY A 185 -2.03 4.59 -3.46
N LEU A 186 -1.05 4.95 -4.29
CA LEU A 186 -0.31 6.22 -4.17
C LEU A 186 -1.22 7.44 -4.38
N ARG A 187 -2.21 7.32 -5.26
CA ARG A 187 -3.17 8.38 -5.49
C ARG A 187 -4.17 8.50 -4.34
N VAL A 188 -4.74 7.39 -3.87
CA VAL A 188 -5.62 7.37 -2.68
C VAL A 188 -4.91 8.01 -1.49
N ARG A 189 -3.63 7.67 -1.26
CA ARG A 189 -2.84 8.32 -0.20
C ARG A 189 -2.79 9.83 -0.37
N ARG A 190 -2.46 10.32 -1.59
CA ARG A 190 -2.37 11.75 -1.87
C ARG A 190 -3.69 12.46 -1.56
N ASP A 191 -4.80 11.88 -2.00
CA ASP A 191 -6.12 12.47 -1.82
C ASP A 191 -6.54 12.49 -0.34
N LEU A 192 -6.29 11.42 0.41
CA LEU A 192 -6.57 11.35 1.85
C LEU A 192 -5.68 12.28 2.69
N GLU A 193 -4.39 12.42 2.35
CA GLU A 193 -3.44 13.27 3.08
C GLU A 193 -3.73 14.78 2.91
N THR A 194 -4.61 15.17 1.98
CA THR A 194 -5.13 16.55 1.90
C THR A 194 -6.06 16.89 3.06
N VAL A 195 -6.65 15.88 3.71
CA VAL A 195 -7.64 16.07 4.78
C VAL A 195 -6.96 16.20 6.13
N PRO A 196 -7.09 17.33 6.83
CA PRO A 196 -6.49 17.51 8.14
C PRO A 196 -6.96 16.46 9.15
N GLY A 197 -6.02 15.90 9.89
CA GLY A 197 -6.29 14.84 10.88
C GLY A 197 -6.30 13.43 10.33
N VAL A 198 -6.14 13.25 9.03
CA VAL A 198 -5.91 11.94 8.40
C VAL A 198 -4.41 11.74 8.14
N ARG A 199 -3.91 10.58 8.48
CA ARG A 199 -2.54 10.12 8.19
C ARG A 199 -2.62 8.79 7.47
N VAL A 200 -1.96 8.67 6.34
CA VAL A 200 -1.93 7.43 5.57
C VAL A 200 -0.64 6.67 5.84
N VAL A 201 -0.77 5.37 6.04
CA VAL A 201 0.34 4.42 6.12
C VAL A 201 0.17 3.42 4.98
N MET A 202 1.16 3.35 4.11
CA MET A 202 1.16 2.38 3.02
C MET A 202 1.98 1.16 3.37
N THR A 203 1.52 -0.02 2.97
CA THR A 203 2.27 -1.29 3.15
C THR A 203 3.48 -1.33 2.22
N ARG A 204 3.34 -0.80 1.00
CA ARG A 204 4.43 -0.55 0.06
C ARG A 204 4.26 0.77 -0.67
N THR A 205 5.37 1.40 -1.03
CA THR A 205 5.43 2.66 -1.76
C THR A 205 6.27 2.57 -3.03
N GLY A 206 6.62 1.35 -3.43
CA GLY A 206 7.42 1.04 -4.60
C GLY A 206 7.19 -0.40 -5.05
N ASN A 207 7.90 -0.82 -6.10
CA ASN A 207 7.84 -2.20 -6.60
C ASN A 207 8.76 -3.11 -5.78
N TYR A 208 8.28 -3.60 -4.66
CA TYR A 208 8.91 -4.60 -3.80
C TYR A 208 7.84 -5.47 -3.13
N TYR A 209 8.19 -6.71 -2.87
CA TYR A 209 7.31 -7.68 -2.23
C TYR A 209 7.16 -7.39 -0.73
N VAL A 210 5.92 -7.47 -0.24
CA VAL A 210 5.57 -7.39 1.19
C VAL A 210 4.62 -8.54 1.49
N SER A 211 5.00 -9.41 2.39
CA SER A 211 4.20 -10.55 2.75
C SER A 211 2.89 -10.16 3.47
N LEU A 212 1.83 -10.97 3.37
CA LEU A 212 0.53 -10.69 4.00
C LEU A 212 0.67 -10.43 5.50
N ARG A 213 1.54 -11.19 6.17
CA ARG A 213 1.85 -10.98 7.60
C ARG A 213 2.51 -9.61 7.85
N GLN A 214 3.43 -9.20 6.97
CA GLN A 214 4.07 -7.89 7.08
C GLN A 214 3.10 -6.75 6.81
N ARG A 215 2.19 -6.89 5.82
CA ARG A 215 1.14 -5.91 5.50
C ARG A 215 0.29 -5.62 6.74
N ARG A 216 -0.28 -6.66 7.36
CA ARG A 216 -1.04 -6.53 8.61
C ARG A 216 -0.24 -5.90 9.75
N ARG A 217 1.02 -6.34 9.95
CA ARG A 217 1.90 -5.80 10.99
C ARG A 217 2.27 -4.33 10.79
N ILE A 218 2.43 -3.88 9.55
CA ILE A 218 2.68 -2.46 9.25
C ILE A 218 1.51 -1.62 9.75
N CYS A 219 0.28 -2.04 9.46
CA CYS A 219 -0.92 -1.35 9.91
C CYS A 219 -1.09 -1.39 11.44
N GLN A 220 -0.95 -2.57 12.05
CA GLN A 220 -1.05 -2.73 13.51
C GLN A 220 -0.02 -1.87 14.27
N ARG A 221 1.24 -1.86 13.83
CA ARG A 221 2.30 -1.01 14.43
C ARG A 221 2.05 0.48 14.26
N ALA A 222 1.37 0.85 13.20
CA ALA A 222 0.97 2.22 12.95
C ALA A 222 -0.27 2.64 13.74
N HIS A 223 -0.89 1.73 14.49
CA HIS A 223 -2.20 1.90 15.12
C HIS A 223 -3.27 2.30 14.10
N GLY A 224 -3.30 1.57 12.96
CA GLY A 224 -4.28 1.76 11.90
C GLY A 224 -5.72 1.61 12.42
N GLN A 225 -6.58 2.47 11.94
CA GLN A 225 -8.01 2.47 12.29
C GLN A 225 -8.88 1.94 11.16
N LEU A 226 -8.36 1.94 9.93
CA LEU A 226 -8.93 1.30 8.75
C LEU A 226 -7.81 0.65 7.94
N TYR A 227 -8.12 -0.47 7.30
CA TYR A 227 -7.23 -1.16 6.38
C TYR A 227 -7.94 -1.39 5.05
N VAL A 228 -7.35 -0.90 3.96
CA VAL A 228 -7.92 -0.99 2.62
C VAL A 228 -6.89 -1.61 1.70
N SER A 229 -7.14 -2.85 1.27
CA SER A 229 -6.34 -3.56 0.27
C SER A 229 -6.89 -3.25 -1.13
N ILE A 230 -6.00 -3.02 -2.07
CA ILE A 230 -6.33 -2.60 -3.44
C ILE A 230 -5.75 -3.62 -4.41
N HIS A 231 -6.62 -4.23 -5.20
CA HIS A 231 -6.35 -5.28 -6.18
C HIS A 231 -6.96 -4.95 -7.55
N ALA A 232 -6.67 -5.77 -8.54
CA ALA A 232 -7.30 -5.72 -9.87
C ALA A 232 -7.59 -7.15 -10.30
N ASN A 233 -8.85 -7.51 -10.20
CA ASN A 233 -9.41 -8.85 -10.29
C ASN A 233 -8.97 -9.63 -11.53
N SER A 234 -8.93 -10.94 -11.40
CA SER A 234 -8.59 -11.86 -12.48
C SER A 234 -9.58 -13.03 -12.47
N PHE A 235 -10.23 -13.27 -13.59
CA PHE A 235 -11.15 -14.38 -13.73
C PHE A 235 -11.00 -15.06 -15.09
N PRO A 236 -11.24 -16.41 -15.18
CA PRO A 236 -11.12 -17.14 -16.46
C PRO A 236 -12.03 -16.61 -17.55
N ASP A 237 -13.28 -16.24 -17.20
CA ASP A 237 -14.19 -15.59 -18.14
C ASP A 237 -13.80 -14.11 -18.31
N ARG A 238 -13.28 -13.79 -19.49
CA ARG A 238 -12.82 -12.46 -19.84
C ARG A 238 -13.94 -11.46 -20.13
N ALA A 239 -15.20 -11.89 -20.18
CA ALA A 239 -16.34 -11.00 -20.35
C ALA A 239 -16.74 -10.31 -19.04
N ILE A 240 -16.37 -10.88 -17.89
CA ILE A 240 -16.67 -10.31 -16.59
C ILE A 240 -15.94 -8.96 -16.43
N SER A 241 -16.67 -7.99 -15.88
CA SER A 241 -16.18 -6.60 -15.73
C SER A 241 -16.79 -5.93 -14.50
N GLY A 242 -16.23 -4.78 -14.12
CA GLY A 242 -16.70 -3.94 -13.02
C GLY A 242 -15.90 -4.11 -11.73
N ALA A 243 -16.01 -3.12 -10.85
CA ALA A 243 -15.35 -3.15 -9.56
C ALA A 243 -16.16 -3.92 -8.52
N MET A 244 -15.49 -4.47 -7.51
CA MET A 244 -16.10 -5.18 -6.38
C MET A 244 -15.43 -4.76 -5.07
N VAL A 245 -16.16 -4.91 -3.96
CA VAL A 245 -15.62 -4.68 -2.61
C VAL A 245 -15.91 -5.89 -1.74
N PHE A 246 -14.90 -6.35 -1.04
CA PHE A 246 -14.95 -7.52 -0.18
C PHE A 246 -14.67 -7.17 1.28
N ALA A 247 -15.36 -7.85 2.19
CA ALA A 247 -15.07 -7.90 3.60
C ALA A 247 -14.80 -9.34 4.05
N LEU A 248 -14.17 -9.50 5.21
CA LEU A 248 -13.90 -10.81 5.77
C LEU A 248 -15.20 -11.56 6.10
N SER A 249 -15.26 -12.84 5.74
CA SER A 249 -16.25 -13.79 6.28
C SER A 249 -15.55 -14.92 7.03
N ARG A 250 -16.22 -15.40 8.07
CA ARG A 250 -15.80 -16.62 8.82
C ARG A 250 -16.72 -17.82 8.55
N HIS A 251 -17.81 -17.61 7.86
CA HIS A 251 -18.89 -18.60 7.66
C HIS A 251 -19.08 -18.97 6.18
N GLY A 252 -18.02 -18.82 5.38
CA GLY A 252 -18.05 -19.08 3.95
C GLY A 252 -18.15 -17.82 3.10
N ALA A 253 -18.24 -17.97 1.80
CA ALA A 253 -18.31 -16.89 0.84
C ALA A 253 -19.76 -16.59 0.45
N THR A 254 -20.08 -15.31 0.20
CA THR A 254 -21.41 -14.86 -0.21
C THR A 254 -21.75 -15.26 -1.64
N SER A 255 -20.73 -15.46 -2.50
CA SER A 255 -20.93 -15.90 -3.88
C SER A 255 -19.82 -16.87 -4.31
N THR A 256 -20.03 -17.55 -5.46
CA THR A 256 -19.01 -18.43 -6.06
C THR A 256 -17.80 -17.63 -6.49
N LEU A 257 -18.00 -16.43 -7.05
CA LEU A 257 -16.94 -15.52 -7.45
C LEU A 257 -16.13 -15.06 -6.23
N ALA A 258 -16.79 -14.64 -5.14
CA ALA A 258 -16.12 -14.27 -3.90
C ALA A 258 -15.29 -15.44 -3.31
N ARG A 259 -15.77 -16.66 -3.41
CA ARG A 259 -15.02 -17.84 -2.97
C ARG A 259 -13.81 -18.11 -3.85
N TRP A 260 -13.97 -17.97 -5.15
CA TRP A 260 -12.87 -18.16 -6.11
C TRP A 260 -11.78 -17.12 -5.89
N GLU A 261 -12.16 -15.86 -5.78
CA GLU A 261 -11.27 -14.74 -5.56
C GLU A 261 -10.45 -14.89 -4.27
N ALA A 262 -11.11 -15.19 -3.15
CA ALA A 262 -10.41 -15.41 -1.89
C ALA A 262 -9.43 -16.60 -1.95
N ARG A 263 -9.73 -17.65 -2.73
CA ARG A 263 -8.80 -18.75 -2.96
C ARG A 263 -7.62 -18.31 -3.80
N SER A 264 -7.86 -17.62 -4.91
CA SER A 264 -6.81 -17.12 -5.80
C SER A 264 -5.80 -16.27 -5.04
N GLU A 265 -6.27 -15.29 -4.26
CA GLU A 265 -5.43 -14.40 -3.46
C GLU A 265 -4.68 -15.15 -2.34
N ASN A 266 -5.35 -16.06 -1.65
CA ASN A 266 -4.74 -16.85 -0.59
C ASN A 266 -3.68 -17.83 -1.13
N ASP A 267 -3.90 -18.44 -2.30
CA ASP A 267 -2.97 -19.39 -2.93
C ASP A 267 -1.72 -18.68 -3.46
N GLN A 268 -1.84 -17.46 -3.97
CA GLN A 268 -0.69 -16.64 -4.35
C GLN A 268 0.21 -16.36 -3.14
N ALA A 269 -0.39 -16.06 -1.98
CA ALA A 269 0.33 -15.88 -0.73
C ALA A 269 0.99 -17.18 -0.23
N ALA A 270 0.33 -18.32 -0.37
CA ALA A 270 0.86 -19.64 0.02
C ALA A 270 2.09 -20.03 -0.81
N ARG A 271 2.10 -19.72 -2.12
CA ARG A 271 3.26 -19.93 -3.01
C ARG A 271 4.49 -19.12 -2.59
N ALA A 272 4.29 -18.03 -1.85
CA ALA A 272 5.35 -17.22 -1.27
C ALA A 272 5.86 -17.76 0.09
N HIS A 273 5.53 -18.99 0.50
CA HIS A 273 5.91 -19.63 1.77
C HIS A 273 5.49 -18.82 3.02
N GLU A 274 4.25 -18.37 3.08
CA GLU A 274 3.74 -17.62 4.23
C GLU A 274 2.89 -18.47 5.18
N GLU A 275 3.26 -18.45 6.47
CA GLU A 275 2.38 -18.93 7.54
C GLU A 275 1.22 -17.95 7.77
N VAL A 276 -0.02 -18.44 7.61
CA VAL A 276 -1.25 -17.65 7.62
C VAL A 276 -1.73 -17.25 9.01
N TYR A 277 -1.13 -17.73 10.11
CA TYR A 277 -1.62 -17.49 11.47
C TYR A 277 -0.57 -17.03 12.48
N SER A 278 -0.84 -15.94 13.25
CA SER A 278 -0.52 -15.83 14.68
C SER A 278 -1.23 -14.65 15.37
N VAL A 279 -2.19 -14.94 16.24
CA VAL A 279 -2.66 -14.02 17.27
C VAL A 279 -2.03 -14.44 18.60
N ASN A 280 -1.26 -13.54 19.24
CA ASN A 280 -0.57 -13.82 20.48
C ASN A 280 -1.42 -13.35 21.67
N LEU A 281 -2.14 -14.27 22.32
CA LEU A 281 -2.99 -14.03 23.48
C LEU A 281 -2.50 -14.80 24.72
N ARG A 282 -1.22 -14.69 25.07
CA ARG A 282 -0.52 -15.60 26.01
C ARG A 282 -0.98 -15.59 27.49
N HIS A 283 -1.84 -14.65 27.93
CA HIS A 283 -2.12 -14.48 29.36
C HIS A 283 -3.59 -14.65 29.79
N ARG A 284 -4.45 -15.34 29.02
CA ARG A 284 -5.85 -15.62 29.41
C ARG A 284 -6.26 -17.06 29.11
N SER A 285 -7.29 -17.57 29.78
CA SER A 285 -7.77 -18.93 29.57
C SER A 285 -8.22 -19.13 28.10
N PRO A 286 -8.03 -20.31 27.50
CA PRO A 286 -8.34 -20.57 26.09
C PRO A 286 -9.79 -20.28 25.73
N GLY A 287 -10.76 -20.57 26.61
CA GLY A 287 -12.18 -20.31 26.38
C GLY A 287 -12.52 -18.81 26.34
N LEU A 288 -12.04 -18.04 27.31
CA LEU A 288 -12.27 -16.60 27.38
C LEU A 288 -11.59 -15.87 26.19
N ARG A 289 -10.40 -16.31 25.79
CA ARG A 289 -9.71 -15.79 24.59
C ARG A 289 -10.54 -15.96 23.34
N ARG A 290 -11.12 -17.15 23.15
CA ARG A 290 -11.95 -17.46 21.97
C ARG A 290 -13.19 -16.58 21.91
N VAL A 291 -13.89 -16.39 23.04
CA VAL A 291 -15.08 -15.55 23.12
C VAL A 291 -14.74 -14.08 22.84
N LEU A 292 -13.71 -13.54 23.49
CA LEU A 292 -13.28 -12.14 23.30
C LEU A 292 -12.81 -11.87 21.87
N LEU A 293 -12.06 -12.81 21.29
CA LEU A 293 -11.62 -12.70 19.90
C LEU A 293 -12.81 -12.74 18.93
N HIS A 294 -13.78 -13.63 19.19
CA HIS A 294 -14.97 -13.76 18.39
C HIS A 294 -15.82 -12.47 18.41
N LEU A 295 -16.04 -11.90 19.60
CA LEU A 295 -16.79 -10.64 19.75
C LEU A 295 -16.07 -9.46 19.07
N ALA A 296 -14.76 -9.34 19.26
CA ALA A 296 -13.96 -8.29 18.59
C ALA A 296 -14.04 -8.41 17.07
N GLN A 297 -13.86 -9.60 16.52
CA GLN A 297 -13.94 -9.83 15.07
C GLN A 297 -15.33 -9.57 14.51
N THR A 298 -16.41 -9.93 15.23
CA THR A 298 -17.78 -9.67 14.78
C THR A 298 -18.04 -8.16 14.66
N ALA A 299 -17.61 -7.37 15.65
CA ALA A 299 -17.72 -5.91 15.60
C ALA A 299 -16.88 -5.33 14.45
N THR A 300 -15.67 -5.83 14.25
CA THR A 300 -14.76 -5.39 13.18
C THR A 300 -15.31 -5.72 11.79
N ILE A 301 -15.93 -6.89 11.60
CA ILE A 301 -16.59 -7.25 10.34
C ILE A 301 -17.77 -6.31 10.06
N HIS A 302 -18.57 -5.98 11.06
CA HIS A 302 -19.68 -5.02 10.89
C HIS A 302 -19.19 -3.62 10.46
N GLU A 303 -18.11 -3.13 11.07
CA GLU A 303 -17.47 -1.87 10.68
C GLU A 303 -16.86 -1.98 9.27
N SER A 304 -16.28 -3.13 8.88
CA SER A 304 -15.78 -3.40 7.52
C SER A 304 -16.89 -3.34 6.47
N LEU A 305 -18.04 -3.94 6.76
CA LEU A 305 -19.22 -3.89 5.87
C LEU A 305 -19.74 -2.46 5.70
N ARG A 306 -19.70 -1.63 6.75
CA ARG A 306 -20.08 -0.22 6.67
C ARG A 306 -19.12 0.56 5.77
N LEU A 307 -17.81 0.40 5.99
CA LEU A 307 -16.75 0.99 5.15
C LEU A 307 -16.90 0.55 3.69
N GLY A 308 -17.10 -0.75 3.45
CA GLY A 308 -17.29 -1.30 2.11
C GLY A 308 -18.50 -0.69 1.39
N ARG A 309 -19.64 -0.54 2.07
CA ARG A 309 -20.82 0.13 1.49
C ARG A 309 -20.56 1.59 1.12
N ALA A 310 -19.82 2.32 1.97
CA ALA A 310 -19.46 3.70 1.67
C ALA A 310 -18.56 3.78 0.42
N ILE A 311 -17.62 2.84 0.27
CA ILE A 311 -16.72 2.78 -0.91
C ILE A 311 -17.50 2.37 -2.16
N ILE A 312 -18.35 1.34 -2.11
CA ILE A 312 -19.20 0.93 -3.25
C ILE A 312 -20.02 2.11 -3.75
N HIS A 313 -20.68 2.82 -2.86
CA HIS A 313 -21.53 3.95 -3.22
C HIS A 313 -20.76 5.04 -3.98
N THR A 314 -19.58 5.43 -3.50
CA THR A 314 -18.77 6.47 -4.14
C THR A 314 -18.05 5.97 -5.40
N LEU A 315 -17.63 4.71 -5.40
CA LEU A 315 -16.93 4.10 -6.53
C LEU A 315 -17.89 3.88 -7.70
N GLY A 316 -19.11 3.38 -7.44
CA GLY A 316 -20.16 3.15 -8.45
C GLY A 316 -20.65 4.42 -9.14
N ALA A 317 -20.51 5.58 -8.51
CA ALA A 317 -20.77 6.87 -9.16
C ALA A 317 -19.70 7.25 -10.21
N LEU A 318 -18.54 6.57 -10.21
CA LEU A 318 -17.40 6.93 -11.03
C LEU A 318 -16.98 5.85 -12.03
N VAL A 319 -17.15 4.57 -11.67
CA VAL A 319 -16.79 3.41 -12.51
C VAL A 319 -17.86 2.33 -12.43
N PRO A 320 -18.00 1.47 -13.44
CA PRO A 320 -18.92 0.34 -13.39
C PRO A 320 -18.61 -0.58 -12.20
N LEU A 321 -19.66 -1.06 -11.54
CA LEU A 321 -19.57 -2.10 -10.52
C LEU A 321 -19.97 -3.44 -11.11
N HIS A 322 -19.31 -4.52 -10.67
CA HIS A 322 -19.77 -5.88 -10.92
C HIS A 322 -20.89 -6.27 -9.95
N ASP A 323 -20.76 -5.82 -8.71
CA ASP A 323 -21.73 -6.06 -7.65
C ASP A 323 -21.93 -4.77 -6.83
N GLU A 324 -23.18 -4.39 -6.61
CA GLU A 324 -23.55 -3.20 -5.83
C GLU A 324 -23.55 -3.45 -4.33
N THR A 325 -23.25 -4.69 -3.91
CA THR A 325 -23.19 -5.08 -2.51
C THR A 325 -21.79 -5.49 -2.09
N VAL A 326 -21.48 -5.31 -0.81
CA VAL A 326 -20.19 -5.80 -0.24
C VAL A 326 -20.25 -7.31 -0.17
N GLN A 327 -19.40 -7.97 -0.95
CA GLN A 327 -19.23 -9.41 -0.91
C GLN A 327 -18.37 -9.83 0.28
N GLN A 328 -18.50 -11.08 0.72
CA GLN A 328 -17.73 -11.60 1.84
C GLN A 328 -17.10 -12.94 1.49
N ALA A 329 -15.81 -13.10 1.87
CA ALA A 329 -15.11 -14.38 1.82
C ALA A 329 -13.93 -14.38 2.80
N ASP A 330 -13.23 -15.52 2.91
CA ASP A 330 -12.13 -15.68 3.85
C ASP A 330 -10.79 -15.23 3.26
N PHE A 331 -10.63 -13.92 3.07
CA PHE A 331 -9.38 -13.32 2.61
C PHE A 331 -8.33 -13.26 3.74
N ALA A 332 -7.20 -13.90 3.53
CA ALA A 332 -6.10 -13.94 4.52
C ALA A 332 -5.55 -12.55 4.84
N VAL A 333 -5.51 -11.63 3.87
CA VAL A 333 -5.05 -10.26 4.06
C VAL A 333 -5.96 -9.45 5.00
N LEU A 334 -7.27 -9.77 5.04
CA LEU A 334 -8.25 -9.09 5.87
C LEU A 334 -8.39 -9.65 7.30
N ARG A 335 -7.63 -10.68 7.65
CA ARG A 335 -7.68 -11.30 9.00
C ARG A 335 -7.00 -10.42 10.06
N THR A 336 -7.48 -9.19 10.21
CA THR A 336 -7.09 -8.25 11.27
C THR A 336 -8.19 -8.20 12.32
N PRO A 337 -7.98 -8.74 13.54
CA PRO A 337 -9.07 -8.90 14.50
C PRO A 337 -9.60 -7.59 15.07
N ASP A 338 -8.83 -6.53 15.02
CA ASP A 338 -9.04 -5.24 15.69
C ASP A 338 -9.11 -4.04 14.73
N ILE A 339 -8.95 -4.27 13.41
CA ILE A 339 -8.94 -3.19 12.41
C ILE A 339 -9.99 -3.50 11.32
N PRO A 340 -11.02 -2.65 11.14
CA PRO A 340 -11.95 -2.77 10.03
C PRO A 340 -11.21 -2.78 8.70
N SER A 341 -11.48 -3.80 7.88
CA SER A 341 -10.66 -4.14 6.71
C SER A 341 -11.52 -4.48 5.51
N VAL A 342 -11.19 -3.94 4.36
CA VAL A 342 -11.82 -4.27 3.06
C VAL A 342 -10.75 -4.53 2.01
N LEU A 343 -11.10 -5.36 1.02
CA LEU A 343 -10.35 -5.55 -0.21
C LEU A 343 -11.19 -5.02 -1.36
N ILE A 344 -10.58 -4.28 -2.25
CA ILE A 344 -11.23 -3.66 -3.41
C ILE A 344 -10.61 -4.24 -4.66
N GLU A 345 -11.43 -4.92 -5.45
CA GLU A 345 -11.13 -5.26 -6.83
C GLU A 345 -11.54 -4.09 -7.70
N THR A 346 -10.58 -3.39 -8.24
CA THR A 346 -10.81 -2.11 -8.92
C THR A 346 -11.39 -2.26 -10.32
N ALA A 347 -11.12 -3.37 -10.96
CA ALA A 347 -11.64 -3.82 -12.26
C ALA A 347 -11.08 -5.22 -12.54
N PHE A 348 -11.54 -5.91 -13.59
CA PHE A 348 -10.96 -7.18 -14.02
C PHE A 348 -9.81 -6.95 -15.00
N ILE A 349 -8.58 -7.17 -14.55
CA ILE A 349 -7.38 -6.98 -15.40
C ILE A 349 -7.32 -8.00 -16.54
N THR A 350 -8.00 -9.15 -16.41
CA THR A 350 -8.13 -10.16 -17.47
C THR A 350 -9.12 -9.78 -18.57
N ASN A 351 -10.03 -8.82 -18.30
CA ASN A 351 -10.95 -8.29 -19.31
C ASN A 351 -10.18 -7.32 -20.25
N PRO A 352 -10.21 -7.56 -21.60
CA PRO A 352 -9.39 -6.75 -22.53
C PRO A 352 -9.74 -5.26 -22.55
N VAL A 353 -11.00 -4.90 -22.29
CA VAL A 353 -11.43 -3.49 -22.23
C VAL A 353 -10.90 -2.85 -20.95
N GLN A 354 -11.14 -3.51 -19.80
CA GLN A 354 -10.72 -2.98 -18.52
C GLN A 354 -9.18 -2.99 -18.34
N ALA A 355 -8.47 -3.93 -18.97
CA ALA A 355 -7.01 -3.90 -18.99
C ALA A 355 -6.47 -2.65 -19.71
N ARG A 356 -7.11 -2.21 -20.81
CA ARG A 356 -6.77 -0.94 -21.47
C ARG A 356 -7.11 0.26 -20.59
N GLU A 357 -8.30 0.28 -19.98
CA GLU A 357 -8.70 1.35 -19.07
C GLU A 357 -7.77 1.45 -17.85
N LEU A 358 -7.38 0.32 -17.24
CA LEU A 358 -6.44 0.27 -16.11
C LEU A 358 -5.03 0.76 -16.50
N ALA A 359 -4.64 0.66 -17.79
CA ALA A 359 -3.40 1.23 -18.29
C ALA A 359 -3.45 2.77 -18.31
N GLU A 360 -4.64 3.36 -18.38
CA GLU A 360 -4.83 4.79 -18.48
C GLU A 360 -4.77 5.51 -17.14
N PRO A 361 -3.97 6.57 -16.98
CA PRO A 361 -3.87 7.33 -15.74
C PRO A 361 -5.19 7.93 -15.26
N TRP A 362 -6.04 8.40 -16.17
CA TRP A 362 -7.31 9.03 -15.83
C TRP A 362 -8.28 8.02 -15.18
N PHE A 363 -8.31 6.78 -15.63
CA PHE A 363 -9.19 5.74 -15.09
C PHE A 363 -8.74 5.33 -13.67
N ARG A 364 -7.43 5.09 -13.48
CA ARG A 364 -6.86 4.85 -12.15
C ARG A 364 -7.13 6.02 -11.19
N HIS A 365 -7.18 7.24 -11.71
CA HIS A 365 -7.51 8.43 -10.93
C HIS A 365 -8.97 8.46 -10.48
N ARG A 366 -9.91 8.10 -11.37
CA ARG A 366 -11.33 7.97 -11.02
C ARG A 366 -11.55 6.93 -9.94
N ILE A 367 -10.93 5.75 -10.07
CA ILE A 367 -10.97 4.70 -9.05
C ILE A 367 -10.42 5.20 -7.72
N ALA A 368 -9.23 5.79 -7.71
CA ALA A 368 -8.60 6.28 -6.50
C ALA A 368 -9.45 7.34 -5.79
N ARG A 369 -10.08 8.23 -6.57
CA ARG A 369 -11.01 9.23 -6.05
C ARG A 369 -12.23 8.59 -5.39
N GLY A 370 -12.88 7.62 -6.03
CA GLY A 370 -14.02 6.90 -5.47
C GLY A 370 -13.67 6.21 -4.15
N ILE A 371 -12.51 5.55 -4.09
CA ILE A 371 -12.00 4.91 -2.87
C ILE A 371 -11.77 5.95 -1.77
N ALA A 372 -11.07 7.04 -2.08
CA ALA A 372 -10.76 8.09 -1.09
C ALA A 372 -12.03 8.76 -0.56
N GLU A 373 -12.97 9.10 -1.42
CA GLU A 373 -14.26 9.70 -1.05
C GLU A 373 -15.09 8.75 -0.14
N GLY A 374 -15.11 7.44 -0.46
CA GLY A 374 -15.81 6.44 0.36
C GLY A 374 -15.18 6.28 1.75
N ILE A 375 -13.85 6.24 1.84
CA ILE A 375 -13.14 6.23 3.12
C ILE A 375 -13.49 7.50 3.93
N LEU A 376 -13.44 8.67 3.31
CA LEU A 376 -13.75 9.94 3.99
C LEU A 376 -15.21 10.03 4.42
N HIS A 377 -16.14 9.48 3.64
CA HIS A 377 -17.54 9.37 4.00
C HIS A 377 -17.69 8.52 5.28
N ASP A 378 -17.11 7.31 5.31
CA ASP A 378 -17.14 6.44 6.48
C ASP A 378 -16.54 7.11 7.73
N LEU A 379 -15.40 7.79 7.59
CA LEU A 379 -14.75 8.49 8.70
C LEU A 379 -15.60 9.65 9.26
N ARG A 380 -16.39 10.33 8.43
CA ARG A 380 -17.29 11.41 8.85
C ARG A 380 -18.54 10.88 9.55
N GLU A 381 -19.07 9.76 9.09
CA GLU A 381 -20.25 9.12 9.69
C GLU A 381 -19.91 8.40 11.01
N ASN A 382 -18.71 7.91 11.17
CA ASN A 382 -18.29 7.24 12.37
C ASN A 382 -18.14 8.22 13.55
N ARG A 383 -18.90 8.02 14.62
CA ARG A 383 -18.89 8.87 15.82
C ARG A 383 -17.50 9.00 16.44
N ARG A 384 -16.65 7.96 16.36
CA ARG A 384 -15.29 7.96 16.94
C ARG A 384 -14.34 8.87 16.18
N THR A 385 -14.44 8.94 14.85
CA THR A 385 -13.52 9.68 13.98
C THR A 385 -14.01 11.08 13.64
N ARG A 386 -15.33 11.30 13.55
CA ARG A 386 -15.94 12.59 13.20
C ARG A 386 -15.46 13.76 14.06
N LEU A 387 -15.37 13.56 15.37
CA LEU A 387 -14.90 14.61 16.28
C LEU A 387 -13.42 14.91 16.04
N ALA A 388 -12.57 13.90 15.86
CA ALA A 388 -11.15 14.08 15.57
C ALA A 388 -10.92 14.86 14.28
N LEU A 389 -11.65 14.52 13.20
CA LEU A 389 -11.60 15.26 11.93
C LEU A 389 -12.04 16.71 12.09
N SER A 390 -13.17 16.96 12.79
CA SER A 390 -13.69 18.31 12.97
C SER A 390 -12.73 19.21 13.75
N VAL A 391 -12.02 18.66 14.73
CA VAL A 391 -11.00 19.38 15.50
C VAL A 391 -9.75 19.65 14.67
N ALA A 392 -9.28 18.66 13.90
CA ALA A 392 -8.13 18.82 13.04
C ALA A 392 -8.35 19.85 11.93
N GLN A 393 -9.55 19.87 11.34
CA GLN A 393 -9.95 20.88 10.35
C GLN A 393 -10.01 22.30 10.95
N ALA A 394 -10.58 22.43 12.16
CA ALA A 394 -10.66 23.71 12.84
C ALA A 394 -9.26 24.30 13.14
N ARG A 395 -8.25 23.45 13.38
CA ARG A 395 -6.87 23.89 13.65
C ARG A 395 -6.13 24.41 12.41
N ARG A 396 -6.48 23.94 11.23
CA ARG A 396 -5.81 24.36 9.97
C ARG A 396 -6.09 25.82 9.60
N GLY A 397 -7.26 26.35 9.99
CA GLY A 397 -7.64 27.75 9.82
C GLY A 397 -7.68 28.51 11.15
N ALA A 398 -6.90 28.10 12.14
CA ALA A 398 -7.02 28.62 13.49
C ALA A 398 -6.32 29.97 13.65
N SER A 399 -7.01 30.89 14.29
CA SER A 399 -6.45 32.11 14.85
C SER A 399 -6.08 31.90 16.31
N ARG A 400 -5.20 32.73 16.83
CA ARG A 400 -4.86 32.76 18.26
C ARG A 400 -5.60 33.91 18.93
N VAL A 401 -6.19 33.65 20.08
CA VAL A 401 -6.82 34.66 20.93
C VAL A 401 -6.16 34.63 22.29
N VAL A 402 -5.75 35.78 22.78
CA VAL A 402 -5.28 35.95 24.14
C VAL A 402 -6.52 36.14 25.02
N VAL A 403 -6.61 35.41 26.11
CA VAL A 403 -7.67 35.58 27.10
C VAL A 403 -7.50 36.89 27.83
N GLU A 404 -8.50 37.74 27.77
CA GLU A 404 -8.53 39.04 28.44
C GLU A 404 -9.20 38.91 29.82
N PRO A 405 -8.93 39.86 30.77
CA PRO A 405 -9.64 39.89 32.02
C PRO A 405 -11.16 39.99 31.80
N GLY A 406 -11.92 39.05 32.40
CA GLY A 406 -13.38 38.94 32.21
C GLY A 406 -13.82 37.99 31.11
N ASP A 407 -12.92 37.46 30.28
CA ASP A 407 -13.27 36.42 29.29
C ASP A 407 -13.65 35.13 30.00
N THR A 408 -14.69 34.49 29.45
CA THR A 408 -15.08 33.13 29.81
C THR A 408 -14.94 32.22 28.61
N LEU A 409 -14.70 30.95 28.87
CA LEU A 409 -14.62 29.92 27.79
C LEU A 409 -15.91 29.90 26.97
N GLY A 410 -17.07 30.13 27.61
CA GLY A 410 -18.38 30.24 26.96
C GLY A 410 -18.48 31.44 26.04
N GLY A 411 -18.06 32.62 26.50
CA GLY A 411 -18.05 33.86 25.72
C GLY A 411 -17.13 33.76 24.49
N ILE A 412 -15.92 33.24 24.68
CA ILE A 412 -15.00 33.01 23.57
C ILE A 412 -15.58 32.00 22.58
N ALA A 413 -16.15 30.89 23.05
CA ALA A 413 -16.76 29.88 22.17
C ALA A 413 -17.90 30.47 21.33
N GLN A 414 -18.76 31.31 21.95
CA GLN A 414 -19.85 32.01 21.28
C GLN A 414 -19.33 33.01 20.23
N ARG A 415 -18.31 33.83 20.56
CA ARG A 415 -17.65 34.80 19.66
C ARG A 415 -17.14 34.12 18.35
N TYR A 416 -16.65 32.87 18.46
CA TYR A 416 -16.13 32.12 17.33
C TYR A 416 -17.08 31.06 16.77
N GLY A 417 -18.37 31.07 17.16
CA GLY A 417 -19.41 30.21 16.62
C GLY A 417 -19.18 28.70 16.83
N ILE A 418 -18.55 28.33 17.94
CA ILE A 418 -18.27 26.94 18.29
C ILE A 418 -18.78 26.57 19.69
N SER A 419 -19.00 25.30 19.94
CA SER A 419 -19.35 24.85 21.30
C SER A 419 -18.16 24.96 22.25
N VAL A 420 -18.43 25.17 23.55
CA VAL A 420 -17.42 25.12 24.63
C VAL A 420 -16.63 23.80 24.59
N ARG A 421 -17.34 22.70 24.35
CA ARG A 421 -16.70 21.37 24.19
C ARG A 421 -15.68 21.37 23.06
N ARG A 422 -16.00 21.98 21.93
CA ARG A 422 -15.08 22.09 20.77
C ARG A 422 -13.89 22.99 21.08
N LEU A 423 -14.13 24.13 21.76
CA LEU A 423 -13.05 25.04 22.16
C LEU A 423 -12.09 24.38 23.16
N ARG A 424 -12.63 23.63 24.14
CA ARG A 424 -11.82 22.83 25.09
C ARG A 424 -10.94 21.81 24.37
N LEU A 425 -11.50 21.05 23.43
CA LEU A 425 -10.76 20.05 22.63
C LEU A 425 -9.69 20.68 21.74
N LEU A 426 -9.98 21.84 21.13
CA LEU A 426 -8.99 22.58 20.33
C LEU A 426 -7.77 22.98 21.17
N ASN A 427 -8.00 23.30 22.44
CA ASN A 427 -6.98 23.85 23.35
C ASN A 427 -6.50 22.85 24.42
N HIS A 428 -6.96 21.58 24.37
CA HIS A 428 -6.60 20.52 25.35
C HIS A 428 -6.95 20.88 26.80
N LEU A 429 -8.00 21.66 27.01
CA LEU A 429 -8.43 22.05 28.34
C LEU A 429 -9.20 20.92 29.02
N ASN A 430 -8.74 20.51 30.18
CA ASN A 430 -9.41 19.51 31.03
C ASN A 430 -10.57 20.11 31.82
N SER A 431 -10.61 21.45 31.99
CA SER A 431 -11.65 22.20 32.66
C SER A 431 -12.13 23.38 31.82
N SER A 432 -13.13 24.11 32.29
CA SER A 432 -13.58 25.38 31.67
C SER A 432 -12.89 26.60 32.26
N LEU A 433 -11.95 26.41 33.17
CA LEU A 433 -11.17 27.50 33.76
C LEU A 433 -10.09 27.96 32.79
N ILE A 434 -10.06 29.25 32.52
CA ILE A 434 -9.04 29.96 31.72
C ILE A 434 -8.54 31.13 32.52
N VAL A 435 -7.32 31.55 32.27
CA VAL A 435 -6.70 32.68 32.97
C VAL A 435 -6.31 33.81 32.01
N PRO A 436 -6.41 35.08 32.41
CA PRO A 436 -5.93 36.20 31.59
C PRO A 436 -4.49 35.97 31.16
N GLY A 437 -4.20 36.29 29.89
CA GLY A 437 -2.90 36.06 29.26
C GLY A 437 -2.73 34.66 28.64
N GLU A 438 -3.63 33.73 28.90
CA GLU A 438 -3.62 32.42 28.24
C GLU A 438 -3.95 32.56 26.75
N VAL A 439 -3.22 31.85 25.88
CA VAL A 439 -3.45 31.88 24.43
C VAL A 439 -4.30 30.70 24.02
N LEU A 440 -5.51 30.93 23.52
CA LEU A 440 -6.41 29.93 23.00
C LEU A 440 -6.38 29.89 21.48
N ILE A 441 -6.44 28.66 20.95
CA ILE A 441 -6.64 28.40 19.55
C ILE A 441 -8.16 28.42 19.27
N VAL A 442 -8.57 29.26 18.32
CA VAL A 442 -9.96 29.40 17.88
C VAL A 442 -10.02 29.19 16.36
N PRO A 443 -11.13 28.72 15.78
CA PRO A 443 -11.28 28.69 14.33
C PRO A 443 -11.09 30.10 13.76
N GLY A 444 -10.32 30.22 12.67
CA GLY A 444 -10.22 31.49 11.94
C GLY A 444 -11.61 31.94 11.51
N ALA A 445 -11.84 33.25 11.52
CA ALA A 445 -13.07 33.83 11.02
C ALA A 445 -13.28 33.35 9.56
N ARG A 446 -14.42 32.73 9.26
CA ARG A 446 -14.84 32.56 7.87
C ARG A 446 -15.02 33.96 7.34
N GLY A 447 -14.17 34.36 6.38
CA GLY A 447 -14.46 35.57 5.63
C GLY A 447 -15.90 35.53 5.15
N ARG A 448 -16.63 36.58 5.48
CA ARG A 448 -17.99 36.82 4.96
C ARG A 448 -17.93 37.03 3.46
#